data_f29f8615a8a9290be57b774a4c951bec
#
_entry.id   f29f8615a8a9290be57b774a4c951bec
#
_cell.length_a   1.000
_cell.length_b   1.000
_cell.length_c   1.000
_cell.angle_alpha   90.00
_cell.angle_beta   90.00
_cell.angle_gamma   90.00
#
_symmetry.space_group_name_H-M   'P 1'
#
loop_
_entity.id
_entity.type
_entity.pdbx_description
1 polymer ?
#
loop_
_entity_poly.entity_id
_entity_poly.type
_entity_poly.pdbx_seq_one_letter_code
_entity_poly.pdbx_strand_id
1 'polypeptide(L)'
;MTELERALVALGRELDIPVEPDLRSHVRERIERRSRHRRALILALALVVAFAIALAVPPARSAILRFFHIGSVTIERVDTLPAARERSLVAGLGSALSLSDAEKSSGVPLVLSAPRPRRFYAQPGLIATVLHYRGKSVLLAEFQGDQMGLTKKFVSPSTSVEPAPIGSFGIWLEGGKHVLTWQGASGEIRQMERRLAGNVLIWAEGNRTYRLEGGLNRGQMLELGRQITR
;
A
#
# COMPACT_ATOMS: atom_id res chain seq x y z
N MET A 1 58.07 2.84 -68.71
CA MET A 1 58.02 3.21 -67.26
C MET A 1 59.21 4.12 -67.02
N THR A 2 58.90 5.31 -66.64
CA THR A 2 59.88 6.33 -66.25
C THR A 2 60.53 5.97 -64.89
N GLU A 3 61.69 6.52 -64.62
CA GLU A 3 62.40 6.28 -63.35
C GLU A 3 61.53 6.72 -62.11
N LEU A 4 60.75 7.78 -62.28
CA LEU A 4 59.80 8.28 -61.27
C LEU A 4 58.66 7.30 -61.00
N GLU A 5 58.15 6.64 -62.07
CA GLU A 5 57.09 5.64 -61.90
C GLU A 5 57.58 4.42 -61.09
N ARG A 6 58.84 4.01 -61.34
CA ARG A 6 59.43 2.92 -60.52
C ARG A 6 59.68 3.28 -59.12
N ALA A 7 60.10 4.52 -58.85
CA ALA A 7 60.31 5.04 -57.46
C ALA A 7 58.96 5.12 -56.70
N LEU A 8 57.90 5.58 -57.35
CA LEU A 8 56.57 5.65 -56.72
C LEU A 8 55.96 4.27 -56.38
N VAL A 9 56.16 3.30 -57.28
CA VAL A 9 55.74 1.91 -57.05
C VAL A 9 56.52 1.28 -55.89
N ALA A 10 57.83 1.55 -55.80
CA ALA A 10 58.65 1.07 -54.69
C ALA A 10 58.20 1.70 -53.35
N LEU A 11 57.99 3.00 -53.33
CA LEU A 11 57.47 3.72 -52.14
C LEU A 11 56.10 3.20 -51.72
N GLY A 12 55.18 2.95 -52.64
CA GLY A 12 53.86 2.40 -52.32
C GLY A 12 53.91 0.97 -51.79
N ARG A 13 54.99 0.21 -52.02
CA ARG A 13 55.17 -1.11 -51.37
C ARG A 13 55.80 -1.05 -50.01
N GLU A 14 56.50 0.02 -49.67
CA GLU A 14 57.08 0.25 -48.32
C GLU A 14 56.11 0.92 -47.39
N LEU A 15 55.03 1.52 -47.88
CA LEU A 15 53.97 2.09 -47.04
C LEU A 15 53.14 0.96 -46.42
N ASP A 16 53.35 0.74 -45.11
CA ASP A 16 52.48 -0.13 -44.29
C ASP A 16 51.20 0.63 -44.01
N ILE A 17 50.17 0.40 -44.85
CA ILE A 17 48.86 1.01 -44.67
C ILE A 17 48.10 0.19 -43.66
N PRO A 18 47.85 0.71 -42.43
CA PRO A 18 47.12 -0.03 -41.46
C PRO A 18 45.72 -0.39 -41.99
N VAL A 19 45.30 -1.62 -41.73
CA VAL A 19 43.97 -2.11 -42.12
C VAL A 19 42.93 -1.21 -41.43
N GLU A 20 42.07 -0.59 -42.25
CA GLU A 20 40.99 0.26 -41.71
C GLU A 20 40.16 -0.53 -40.71
N PRO A 21 40.02 -0.05 -39.45
CA PRO A 21 39.15 -0.70 -38.48
C PRO A 21 37.71 -0.66 -38.99
N ASP A 22 36.96 -1.74 -38.82
CA ASP A 22 35.56 -1.81 -39.23
C ASP A 22 34.70 -0.87 -38.32
N LEU A 23 34.73 0.42 -38.65
CA LEU A 23 33.97 1.47 -37.95
C LEU A 23 32.47 1.31 -38.19
N ARG A 24 32.04 0.63 -39.24
CA ARG A 24 30.63 0.49 -39.59
C ARG A 24 29.89 -0.38 -38.58
N SER A 25 30.46 -1.50 -38.18
CA SER A 25 29.87 -2.40 -37.20
C SER A 25 29.74 -1.71 -35.83
N HIS A 26 30.79 -1.03 -35.36
CA HIS A 26 30.82 -0.32 -34.07
C HIS A 26 29.84 0.88 -34.02
N VAL A 27 29.75 1.65 -35.11
CA VAL A 27 28.81 2.78 -35.17
C VAL A 27 27.36 2.29 -35.21
N ARG A 28 27.10 1.23 -35.99
CA ARG A 28 25.76 0.63 -36.13
C ARG A 28 25.27 0.07 -34.78
N GLU A 29 26.12 -0.66 -34.08
CA GLU A 29 25.80 -1.21 -32.75
C GLU A 29 25.52 -0.11 -31.74
N ARG A 30 26.30 0.96 -31.76
CA ARG A 30 26.12 2.11 -30.86
C ARG A 30 24.82 2.87 -31.16
N ILE A 31 24.44 3.05 -32.40
CA ILE A 31 23.18 3.69 -32.81
C ILE A 31 22.00 2.82 -32.43
N GLU A 32 22.05 1.51 -32.65
CA GLU A 32 20.98 0.57 -32.32
C GLU A 32 20.78 0.48 -30.80
N ARG A 33 21.85 0.41 -30.02
CA ARG A 33 21.80 0.41 -28.56
C ARG A 33 21.17 1.69 -28.01
N ARG A 34 21.56 2.86 -28.56
CA ARG A 34 21.00 4.15 -28.18
C ARG A 34 19.52 4.28 -28.55
N SER A 35 19.12 3.75 -29.69
CA SER A 35 17.72 3.76 -30.13
C SER A 35 16.83 2.86 -29.28
N ARG A 36 17.31 1.69 -28.87
CA ARG A 36 16.58 0.78 -27.95
C ARG A 36 16.36 1.40 -26.59
N HIS A 37 17.39 2.02 -25.98
CA HIS A 37 17.26 2.71 -24.69
C HIS A 37 16.29 3.90 -24.78
N ARG A 38 16.37 4.66 -25.87
CA ARG A 38 15.46 5.80 -26.08
C ARG A 38 14.00 5.35 -26.23
N ARG A 39 13.73 4.26 -26.96
CA ARG A 39 12.39 3.67 -27.06
C ARG A 39 11.91 3.12 -25.75
N ALA A 40 12.75 2.43 -24.97
CA ALA A 40 12.41 1.94 -23.65
C ALA A 40 12.09 3.07 -22.67
N LEU A 41 12.84 4.17 -22.68
CA LEU A 41 12.56 5.36 -21.88
C LEU A 41 11.24 6.04 -22.27
N ILE A 42 10.96 6.16 -23.57
CA ILE A 42 9.68 6.73 -24.04
C ILE A 42 8.51 5.85 -23.62
N LEU A 43 8.64 4.52 -23.74
CA LEU A 43 7.61 3.58 -23.29
C LEU A 43 7.42 3.63 -21.77
N ALA A 44 8.50 3.69 -20.99
CA ALA A 44 8.42 3.82 -19.54
C ALA A 44 7.75 5.14 -19.14
N LEU A 45 8.10 6.24 -19.77
CA LEU A 45 7.47 7.54 -19.52
C LEU A 45 5.99 7.54 -19.92
N ALA A 46 5.64 6.94 -21.06
CA ALA A 46 4.24 6.82 -21.49
C ALA A 46 3.42 5.99 -20.52
N LEU A 47 3.98 4.88 -19.97
CA LEU A 47 3.34 4.09 -18.93
C LEU A 47 3.13 4.87 -17.63
N VAL A 48 4.12 5.64 -17.18
CA VAL A 48 4.02 6.50 -15.99
C VAL A 48 2.94 7.56 -16.19
N VAL A 49 2.90 8.21 -17.36
CA VAL A 49 1.87 9.22 -17.68
C VAL A 49 0.49 8.58 -17.76
N ALA A 50 0.35 7.43 -18.42
CA ALA A 50 -0.92 6.70 -18.49
C ALA A 50 -1.42 6.27 -17.10
N PHE A 51 -0.52 5.82 -16.23
CA PHE A 51 -0.83 5.47 -14.84
C PHE A 51 -1.24 6.70 -14.02
N ALA A 52 -0.54 7.82 -14.19
CA ALA A 52 -0.89 9.09 -13.54
C ALA A 52 -2.27 9.60 -13.98
N ILE A 53 -2.59 9.52 -15.29
CA ILE A 53 -3.91 9.87 -15.82
C ILE A 53 -4.99 8.92 -15.28
N ALA A 54 -4.72 7.61 -15.23
CA ALA A 54 -5.64 6.63 -14.66
C ALA A 54 -5.94 6.91 -13.19
N LEU A 55 -4.95 7.35 -12.41
CA LEU A 55 -5.14 7.76 -11.02
C LEU A 55 -5.86 9.11 -10.87
N ALA A 56 -5.83 9.97 -11.86
CA ALA A 56 -6.54 11.25 -11.85
C ALA A 56 -8.04 11.09 -12.14
N VAL A 57 -8.45 10.01 -12.83
CA VAL A 57 -9.86 9.74 -13.17
C VAL A 57 -10.54 8.99 -12.04
N PRO A 58 -11.58 9.54 -11.37
CA PRO A 58 -12.23 8.91 -10.21
C PRO A 58 -12.67 7.46 -10.40
N PRO A 59 -13.32 7.05 -11.52
CA PRO A 59 -13.70 5.64 -11.72
C PRO A 59 -12.52 4.69 -11.91
N ALA A 60 -11.42 5.12 -12.56
CA ALA A 60 -10.22 4.30 -12.72
C ALA A 60 -9.46 4.15 -11.41
N ARG A 61 -9.39 5.25 -10.61
CA ARG A 61 -8.85 5.23 -9.25
C ARG A 61 -9.61 4.26 -8.35
N SER A 62 -10.93 4.23 -8.45
CA SER A 62 -11.79 3.28 -7.73
C SER A 62 -11.58 1.83 -8.16
N ALA A 63 -11.28 1.56 -9.43
CA ALA A 63 -11.02 0.22 -9.94
C ALA A 63 -9.64 -0.31 -9.47
N ILE A 64 -8.64 0.57 -9.43
CA ILE A 64 -7.31 0.23 -8.89
C ILE A 64 -7.42 -0.04 -7.38
N LEU A 65 -8.23 0.74 -6.66
CA LEU A 65 -8.48 0.57 -5.22
C LEU A 65 -9.38 -0.64 -4.86
N ARG A 66 -9.88 -1.40 -5.85
CA ARG A 66 -10.71 -2.59 -5.58
C ARG A 66 -9.99 -3.72 -4.84
N PHE A 67 -8.66 -3.78 -4.89
CA PHE A 67 -7.85 -4.87 -4.32
C PHE A 67 -6.60 -4.35 -3.63
N PHE A 68 -6.75 -3.43 -2.68
CA PHE A 68 -5.60 -3.02 -1.89
C PHE A 68 -5.40 -3.95 -0.69
N HIS A 69 -4.20 -4.54 -0.62
CA HIS A 69 -3.67 -5.18 0.57
C HIS A 69 -2.84 -4.15 1.35
N ILE A 70 -3.22 -3.91 2.60
CA ILE A 70 -2.43 -3.12 3.54
C ILE A 70 -2.09 -4.03 4.70
N GLY A 71 -0.86 -4.52 4.75
CA GLY A 71 -0.49 -5.50 5.76
C GLY A 71 -1.46 -6.68 5.71
N SER A 72 -2.22 -6.89 6.78
CA SER A 72 -3.21 -7.96 6.91
C SER A 72 -4.64 -7.58 6.46
N VAL A 73 -4.86 -6.38 5.92
CA VAL A 73 -6.21 -5.90 5.57
C VAL A 73 -6.41 -5.84 4.07
N THR A 74 -7.47 -6.49 3.57
CA THR A 74 -7.96 -6.35 2.19
C THR A 74 -9.21 -5.49 2.17
N ILE A 75 -9.23 -4.46 1.34
CA ILE A 75 -10.41 -3.63 1.09
C ILE A 75 -11.05 -4.09 -0.21
N GLU A 76 -12.31 -4.49 -0.14
CA GLU A 76 -13.09 -4.97 -1.29
C GLU A 76 -14.33 -4.08 -1.47
N ARG A 77 -14.46 -3.49 -2.65
CA ARG A 77 -15.65 -2.73 -3.02
C ARG A 77 -16.70 -3.68 -3.57
N VAL A 78 -17.89 -3.64 -2.97
CA VAL A 78 -19.03 -4.51 -3.35
C VAL A 78 -20.26 -3.67 -3.68
N ASP A 79 -21.02 -4.09 -4.65
CA ASP A 79 -22.26 -3.41 -5.03
C ASP A 79 -23.34 -3.54 -3.96
N THR A 80 -23.38 -4.68 -3.27
CA THR A 80 -24.29 -4.94 -2.16
C THR A 80 -23.52 -5.33 -0.91
N LEU A 81 -23.66 -4.53 0.15
CA LEU A 81 -23.06 -4.86 1.43
C LEU A 81 -23.74 -6.07 2.07
N PRO A 82 -22.98 -6.96 2.72
CA PRO A 82 -23.54 -7.96 3.59
C PRO A 82 -24.42 -7.30 4.67
N ALA A 83 -25.53 -7.95 5.05
CA ALA A 83 -26.43 -7.43 6.09
C ALA A 83 -25.64 -7.10 7.37
N ALA A 84 -25.71 -5.85 7.81
CA ALA A 84 -25.00 -5.35 8.98
C ALA A 84 -25.87 -4.36 9.75
N ARG A 85 -25.66 -4.25 11.06
CA ARG A 85 -26.39 -3.34 11.94
C ARG A 85 -25.41 -2.34 12.58
N GLU A 86 -25.93 -1.18 12.94
CA GLU A 86 -25.20 -0.26 13.81
C GLU A 86 -25.04 -0.89 15.20
N ARG A 87 -23.82 -0.94 15.70
CA ARG A 87 -23.46 -1.49 16.99
C ARG A 87 -22.37 -0.66 17.64
N SER A 88 -22.12 -0.88 18.93
CA SER A 88 -21.03 -0.20 19.65
C SER A 88 -19.67 -0.48 19.01
N LEU A 89 -18.69 0.42 19.19
CA LEU A 89 -17.34 0.29 18.65
C LEU A 89 -16.63 -1.01 19.04
N VAL A 90 -17.00 -1.59 20.17
CA VAL A 90 -16.41 -2.81 20.72
C VAL A 90 -17.24 -4.07 20.48
N ALA A 91 -18.35 -3.96 19.73
CA ALA A 91 -19.19 -5.12 19.45
C ALA A 91 -18.40 -6.20 18.69
N GLY A 92 -18.50 -7.44 19.16
CA GLY A 92 -17.80 -8.60 18.58
C GLY A 92 -16.33 -8.74 18.98
N LEU A 93 -15.77 -7.84 19.82
CA LEU A 93 -14.40 -7.92 20.32
C LEU A 93 -14.24 -8.78 21.60
N GLY A 94 -15.35 -9.27 22.15
CA GLY A 94 -15.34 -10.04 23.39
C GLY A 94 -15.40 -9.17 24.66
N SER A 95 -15.02 -9.72 25.78
CA SER A 95 -15.00 -9.06 27.08
C SER A 95 -13.80 -8.12 27.22
N ALA A 96 -13.96 -7.07 28.02
CA ALA A 96 -12.85 -6.17 28.35
C ALA A 96 -11.83 -6.88 29.24
N LEU A 97 -10.56 -6.70 28.92
CA LEU A 97 -9.40 -7.30 29.58
C LEU A 97 -8.47 -6.21 30.14
N SER A 98 -7.54 -6.62 31.01
CA SER A 98 -6.35 -5.83 31.34
C SER A 98 -5.40 -5.80 30.12
N LEU A 99 -4.43 -4.87 30.10
CA LEU A 99 -3.43 -4.83 29.03
C LEU A 99 -2.65 -6.16 28.93
N SER A 100 -2.15 -6.63 30.06
CA SER A 100 -1.36 -7.88 30.12
C SER A 100 -2.13 -9.10 29.60
N ASP A 101 -3.41 -9.24 29.99
CA ASP A 101 -4.25 -10.34 29.54
C ASP A 101 -4.58 -10.21 28.04
N ALA A 102 -4.80 -8.98 27.57
CA ALA A 102 -5.07 -8.74 26.16
C ALA A 102 -3.85 -9.07 25.27
N GLU A 103 -2.65 -8.63 25.67
CA GLU A 103 -1.40 -8.97 24.97
C GLU A 103 -1.14 -10.48 24.96
N LYS A 104 -1.33 -11.14 26.10
CA LYS A 104 -1.19 -12.59 26.21
C LYS A 104 -2.21 -13.34 25.33
N SER A 105 -3.45 -12.87 25.32
CA SER A 105 -4.52 -13.51 24.53
C SER A 105 -4.39 -13.26 23.03
N SER A 106 -3.94 -12.07 22.64
CA SER A 106 -3.77 -11.71 21.23
C SER A 106 -2.45 -12.23 20.64
N GLY A 107 -1.40 -12.36 21.47
CA GLY A 107 -0.03 -12.54 21.00
C GLY A 107 0.57 -11.27 20.40
N VAL A 108 -0.11 -10.12 20.51
CA VAL A 108 0.31 -8.82 19.94
C VAL A 108 0.64 -7.87 21.10
N PRO A 109 1.91 -7.48 21.30
CA PRO A 109 2.23 -6.43 22.26
C PRO A 109 1.73 -5.08 21.73
N LEU A 110 0.95 -4.36 22.53
CA LEU A 110 0.40 -3.06 22.15
C LEU A 110 1.50 -1.99 22.18
N VAL A 111 1.67 -1.28 21.06
CA VAL A 111 2.54 -0.11 20.96
C VAL A 111 1.68 1.14 20.94
N LEU A 112 1.55 1.79 22.10
CA LEU A 112 0.76 3.00 22.24
C LEU A 112 1.55 4.05 23.02
N SER A 113 1.88 5.15 22.34
CA SER A 113 2.64 6.25 22.95
C SER A 113 1.79 7.29 23.69
N ALA A 114 0.48 7.33 23.46
CA ALA A 114 -0.45 8.32 24.04
C ALA A 114 -1.64 7.66 24.75
N PRO A 115 -2.52 8.38 25.41
CA PRO A 115 -3.03 8.09 26.76
C PRO A 115 -3.41 6.63 26.95
N ARG A 116 -2.95 6.06 28.05
CA ARG A 116 -3.15 4.63 28.36
C ARG A 116 -4.62 4.36 28.68
N PRO A 117 -5.35 3.67 27.79
CA PRO A 117 -6.71 3.24 28.06
C PRO A 117 -6.73 2.20 29.18
N ARG A 118 -7.89 2.04 29.81
CA ARG A 118 -8.04 1.09 30.92
C ARG A 118 -8.67 -0.24 30.51
N ARG A 119 -9.23 -0.32 29.30
CA ARG A 119 -9.95 -1.50 28.81
C ARG A 119 -9.43 -1.88 27.45
N PHE A 120 -9.06 -3.12 27.33
CA PHE A 120 -8.53 -3.71 26.10
C PHE A 120 -9.41 -4.87 25.68
N TYR A 121 -9.37 -5.17 24.41
CA TYR A 121 -10.08 -6.27 23.79
C TYR A 121 -9.07 -7.03 22.97
N ALA A 122 -9.17 -8.37 22.96
CA ALA A 122 -8.21 -9.21 22.27
C ALA A 122 -8.88 -10.34 21.52
N GLN A 123 -8.30 -10.65 20.38
CA GLN A 123 -8.52 -11.88 19.64
C GLN A 123 -7.15 -12.35 19.13
N PRO A 124 -6.94 -13.62 18.80
CA PRO A 124 -5.66 -14.08 18.28
C PRO A 124 -5.18 -13.18 17.14
N GLY A 125 -4.01 -12.56 17.29
CA GLY A 125 -3.40 -11.63 16.33
C GLY A 125 -3.95 -10.20 16.32
N LEU A 126 -4.92 -9.85 17.19
CA LEU A 126 -5.49 -8.50 17.28
C LEU A 126 -5.60 -8.06 18.73
N ILE A 127 -5.17 -6.84 18.99
CA ILE A 127 -5.45 -6.11 20.21
C ILE A 127 -6.18 -4.80 19.86
N ALA A 128 -7.19 -4.44 20.65
CA ALA A 128 -7.98 -3.24 20.43
C ALA A 128 -8.31 -2.52 21.74
N THR A 129 -8.53 -1.22 21.62
CA THR A 129 -8.96 -0.37 22.73
C THR A 129 -9.78 0.81 22.25
N VAL A 130 -10.53 1.45 23.13
CA VAL A 130 -11.26 2.68 22.83
C VAL A 130 -10.52 3.87 23.43
N LEU A 131 -10.12 4.77 22.55
CA LEU A 131 -9.53 6.05 22.89
C LEU A 131 -10.59 7.14 22.92
N HIS A 132 -10.40 8.15 23.77
CA HIS A 132 -11.21 9.36 23.79
C HIS A 132 -10.36 10.51 23.26
N TYR A 133 -10.76 11.07 22.13
CA TYR A 133 -10.03 12.14 21.48
C TYR A 133 -11.00 13.22 20.99
N ARG A 134 -10.74 14.48 21.38
CA ARG A 134 -11.60 15.63 21.05
C ARG A 134 -13.09 15.38 21.30
N GLY A 135 -13.41 14.77 22.45
CA GLY A 135 -14.79 14.48 22.89
C GLY A 135 -15.48 13.33 22.14
N LYS A 136 -14.76 12.60 21.28
CA LYS A 136 -15.29 11.45 20.55
C LYS A 136 -14.58 10.16 20.94
N SER A 137 -15.33 9.05 20.93
CA SER A 137 -14.77 7.71 21.10
C SER A 137 -14.25 7.19 19.77
N VAL A 138 -13.03 6.67 19.77
CA VAL A 138 -12.34 6.13 18.61
C VAL A 138 -11.80 4.75 18.96
N LEU A 139 -12.15 3.73 18.20
CA LEU A 139 -11.57 2.40 18.31
C LEU A 139 -10.19 2.42 17.67
N LEU A 140 -9.18 2.07 18.44
CA LEU A 140 -7.86 1.67 17.95
C LEU A 140 -7.80 0.15 17.92
N ALA A 141 -7.40 -0.43 16.80
CA ALA A 141 -7.05 -1.83 16.69
C ALA A 141 -5.66 -1.96 16.04
N GLU A 142 -4.84 -2.82 16.63
CA GLU A 142 -3.49 -3.13 16.17
C GLU A 142 -3.41 -4.62 15.82
N PHE A 143 -2.78 -4.90 14.69
CA PHE A 143 -2.62 -6.23 14.12
C PHE A 143 -1.15 -6.51 13.85
N GLN A 144 -0.72 -7.72 14.05
CA GLN A 144 0.62 -8.17 13.66
C GLN A 144 0.56 -8.89 12.31
N GLY A 145 1.40 -8.47 11.36
CA GLY A 145 1.21 -8.71 9.93
C GLY A 145 1.22 -10.17 9.46
N ASP A 146 1.93 -11.07 10.11
CA ASP A 146 2.11 -12.46 9.67
C ASP A 146 1.27 -13.50 10.45
N GLN A 147 0.70 -13.11 11.60
CA GLN A 147 -0.11 -14.01 12.42
C GLN A 147 -1.62 -13.91 12.16
N MET A 148 -2.03 -13.03 11.28
CA MET A 148 -3.44 -12.76 11.04
C MET A 148 -3.92 -13.22 9.70
N GLY A 149 -5.02 -13.95 9.75
CA GLY A 149 -5.86 -14.12 8.60
C GLY A 149 -6.34 -12.79 8.03
N LEU A 150 -6.55 -12.78 6.73
CA LEU A 150 -6.94 -11.64 5.93
C LEU A 150 -8.22 -10.98 6.48
N THR A 151 -8.10 -9.79 7.05
CA THR A 151 -9.27 -8.99 7.38
C THR A 151 -9.85 -8.38 6.11
N LYS A 152 -11.01 -8.81 5.68
CA LYS A 152 -11.73 -8.20 4.55
C LYS A 152 -12.61 -7.07 5.02
N LYS A 153 -12.49 -5.92 4.37
CA LYS A 153 -13.37 -4.78 4.56
C LYS A 153 -14.19 -4.55 3.31
N PHE A 154 -15.50 -4.74 3.41
CA PHE A 154 -16.43 -4.44 2.34
C PHE A 154 -16.87 -2.99 2.42
N VAL A 155 -16.72 -2.26 1.32
CA VAL A 155 -17.13 -0.85 1.21
C VAL A 155 -18.20 -0.72 0.13
N SER A 156 -19.21 0.13 0.39
CA SER A 156 -20.23 0.45 -0.60
C SER A 156 -19.67 1.33 -1.71
N PRO A 157 -20.34 1.44 -2.86
CA PRO A 157 -19.96 2.38 -3.91
C PRO A 157 -19.93 3.84 -3.45
N SER A 158 -20.74 4.19 -2.43
CA SER A 158 -20.80 5.54 -1.85
C SER A 158 -19.70 5.83 -0.82
N THR A 159 -18.85 4.84 -0.47
CA THR A 159 -17.72 5.04 0.44
C THR A 159 -16.53 5.61 -0.34
N SER A 160 -16.05 6.78 0.08
CA SER A 160 -14.78 7.31 -0.42
C SER A 160 -13.61 6.49 0.14
N VAL A 161 -12.68 6.12 -0.73
CA VAL A 161 -11.45 5.40 -0.39
C VAL A 161 -10.30 6.20 -0.95
N GLU A 162 -9.47 6.79 -0.09
CA GLU A 162 -8.38 7.69 -0.47
C GLU A 162 -7.08 7.29 0.19
N PRO A 163 -5.93 7.50 -0.48
CA PRO A 163 -4.63 7.39 0.17
C PRO A 163 -4.51 8.36 1.33
N ALA A 164 -3.84 7.94 2.41
CA ALA A 164 -3.60 8.75 3.60
C ALA A 164 -2.08 8.83 3.88
N PRO A 165 -1.52 10.03 4.12
CA PRO A 165 -0.08 10.22 4.32
C PRO A 165 0.34 9.86 5.76
N ILE A 166 0.33 8.56 6.08
CA ILE A 166 0.69 8.00 7.37
C ILE A 166 1.32 6.61 7.20
N GLY A 167 2.33 6.30 8.00
CA GLY A 167 3.07 5.04 7.93
C GLY A 167 3.75 4.81 6.57
N SER A 168 4.09 3.58 6.28
CA SER A 168 4.62 3.18 4.97
C SER A 168 3.53 3.20 3.89
N PHE A 169 2.29 2.94 4.27
CA PHE A 169 1.11 3.02 3.42
C PHE A 169 -0.14 3.23 4.27
N GLY A 170 -0.96 4.23 3.93
CA GLY A 170 -2.19 4.55 4.63
C GLY A 170 -3.39 4.73 3.70
N ILE A 171 -4.58 4.37 4.19
CA ILE A 171 -5.87 4.58 3.50
C ILE A 171 -6.88 5.21 4.45
N TRP A 172 -7.60 6.17 3.93
CA TRP A 172 -8.76 6.81 4.53
C TRP A 172 -10.05 6.31 3.87
N LEU A 173 -11.03 5.98 4.71
CA LEU A 173 -12.37 5.56 4.31
C LEU A 173 -13.38 6.50 4.94
N GLU A 174 -14.19 7.17 4.13
CA GLU A 174 -15.18 8.15 4.57
C GLU A 174 -16.51 7.99 3.86
N GLY A 175 -17.57 8.29 4.59
CA GLY A 175 -18.93 8.22 4.07
C GLY A 175 -19.37 6.79 3.77
N GLY A 176 -20.64 6.68 3.35
CA GLY A 176 -21.22 5.39 2.99
C GLY A 176 -21.23 4.36 4.12
N LYS A 177 -21.90 3.25 3.84
CA LYS A 177 -21.89 2.10 4.73
C LYS A 177 -20.73 1.19 4.39
N HIS A 178 -20.00 0.71 5.39
CA HIS A 178 -18.96 -0.29 5.19
C HIS A 178 -18.96 -1.31 6.33
N VAL A 179 -18.60 -2.54 6.00
CA VAL A 179 -18.67 -3.69 6.89
C VAL A 179 -17.29 -4.30 7.01
N LEU A 180 -16.90 -4.61 8.23
CA LEU A 180 -15.69 -5.34 8.53
C LEU A 180 -16.02 -6.82 8.72
N THR A 181 -15.37 -7.68 7.98
CA THR A 181 -15.33 -9.12 8.22
C THR A 181 -13.91 -9.54 8.60
N TRP A 182 -13.85 -10.45 9.52
CA TRP A 182 -12.62 -10.99 10.04
C TRP A 182 -12.43 -12.43 9.55
N GLN A 183 -11.25 -12.77 9.08
CA GLN A 183 -10.91 -14.14 8.72
C GLN A 183 -9.77 -14.60 9.64
N GLY A 184 -9.99 -15.65 10.42
CA GLY A 184 -8.95 -16.22 11.26
C GLY A 184 -7.83 -16.88 10.42
N ALA A 185 -6.69 -17.14 11.05
CA ALA A 185 -5.51 -17.72 10.40
C ALA A 185 -5.78 -19.10 9.74
N SER A 186 -6.82 -19.81 10.17
CA SER A 186 -7.30 -21.07 9.59
C SER A 186 -8.21 -20.92 8.36
N GLY A 187 -8.43 -19.68 7.87
CA GLY A 187 -9.35 -19.42 6.77
C GLY A 187 -10.82 -19.36 7.19
N GLU A 188 -11.13 -19.60 8.45
CA GLU A 188 -12.47 -19.43 8.99
C GLU A 188 -12.87 -17.96 8.91
N ILE A 189 -13.97 -17.67 8.21
CA ILE A 189 -14.60 -16.37 8.33
C ILE A 189 -15.29 -16.36 9.70
N ARG A 190 -14.56 -15.96 10.71
CA ARG A 190 -15.16 -15.64 12.01
C ARG A 190 -15.97 -14.37 11.78
N GLN A 191 -17.26 -14.53 11.72
CA GLN A 191 -18.20 -13.43 11.66
C GLN A 191 -18.06 -12.64 12.99
N MET A 192 -17.17 -11.65 12.98
CA MET A 192 -17.48 -10.50 13.82
C MET A 192 -18.85 -10.03 13.36
N GLU A 193 -19.76 -9.88 14.31
CA GLU A 193 -21.10 -9.39 13.98
C GLU A 193 -20.93 -8.18 13.08
N ARG A 194 -21.45 -8.29 11.86
CA ARG A 194 -21.30 -7.32 10.81
C ARG A 194 -21.73 -5.96 11.32
N ARG A 195 -20.79 -5.08 11.55
CA ARG A 195 -21.00 -3.76 12.11
C ARG A 195 -20.80 -2.70 11.05
N LEU A 196 -21.73 -1.75 11.00
CA LEU A 196 -21.52 -0.54 10.22
C LEU A 196 -20.46 0.30 10.93
N ALA A 197 -19.38 0.58 10.23
CA ALA A 197 -18.29 1.38 10.74
C ALA A 197 -18.50 2.86 10.40
N GLY A 198 -17.97 3.74 11.22
CA GLY A 198 -17.82 5.18 10.94
C GLY A 198 -16.63 5.44 10.01
N ASN A 199 -16.08 6.65 10.04
CA ASN A 199 -14.85 6.95 9.33
C ASN A 199 -13.70 6.07 9.82
N VAL A 200 -12.83 5.62 8.90
CA VAL A 200 -11.75 4.69 9.21
C VAL A 200 -10.45 5.13 8.58
N LEU A 201 -9.39 5.14 9.38
CA LEU A 201 -8.02 5.25 8.93
C LEU A 201 -7.31 3.92 9.17
N ILE A 202 -6.70 3.35 8.13
CA ILE A 202 -5.90 2.13 8.22
C ILE A 202 -4.51 2.46 7.69
N TRP A 203 -3.46 2.03 8.42
CA TRP A 203 -2.10 2.19 7.92
C TRP A 203 -1.21 1.05 8.38
N ALA A 204 -0.13 0.83 7.63
CA ALA A 204 0.92 -0.12 7.97
C ALA A 204 2.19 0.62 8.40
N GLU A 205 2.88 0.06 9.40
CA GLU A 205 4.19 0.54 9.86
C GLU A 205 5.03 -0.67 10.29
N GLY A 206 6.09 -0.95 9.54
CA GLY A 206 6.86 -2.18 9.71
C GLY A 206 5.99 -3.41 9.44
N ASN A 207 5.96 -4.34 10.38
CA ASN A 207 5.13 -5.55 10.33
C ASN A 207 3.77 -5.39 11.05
N ARG A 208 3.36 -4.16 11.37
CA ARG A 208 2.12 -3.87 12.09
C ARG A 208 1.13 -3.14 11.21
N THR A 209 -0.13 -3.44 11.40
CA THR A 209 -1.24 -2.73 10.80
C THR A 209 -2.07 -2.10 11.89
N TYR A 210 -2.33 -0.82 11.76
CA TYR A 210 -3.15 -0.03 12.67
C TYR A 210 -4.46 0.33 12.02
N ARG A 211 -5.50 0.41 12.81
CA ARG A 211 -6.81 0.89 12.39
C ARG A 211 -7.41 1.79 13.45
N LEU A 212 -7.78 3.00 13.05
CA LEU A 212 -8.62 3.91 13.82
C LEU A 212 -10.02 3.94 13.19
N GLU A 213 -11.05 3.90 14.03
CA GLU A 213 -12.43 3.97 13.60
C GLU A 213 -13.26 4.82 14.56
N GLY A 214 -14.03 5.75 14.02
CA GLY A 214 -14.92 6.61 14.82
C GLY A 214 -15.46 7.80 14.04
N GLY A 215 -16.08 8.74 14.76
CA GLY A 215 -16.71 9.92 14.17
C GLY A 215 -15.77 11.12 13.94
N LEU A 216 -14.45 10.95 13.95
CA LEU A 216 -13.49 12.00 13.64
C LEU A 216 -13.40 12.23 12.13
N ASN A 217 -13.04 13.44 11.72
CA ASN A 217 -12.71 13.73 10.32
C ASN A 217 -11.29 13.28 9.98
N ARG A 218 -10.94 13.31 8.69
CA ARG A 218 -9.65 12.85 8.17
C ARG A 218 -8.44 13.50 8.85
N GLY A 219 -8.46 14.82 9.01
CA GLY A 219 -7.35 15.55 9.66
C GLY A 219 -7.13 15.13 11.11
N GLN A 220 -8.22 15.01 11.87
CA GLN A 220 -8.19 14.56 13.26
C GLN A 220 -7.71 13.10 13.39
N MET A 221 -8.14 12.20 12.50
CA MET A 221 -7.68 10.82 12.49
C MET A 221 -6.18 10.71 12.16
N LEU A 222 -5.69 11.48 11.18
CA LEU A 222 -4.27 11.53 10.85
C LEU A 222 -3.43 12.08 12.00
N GLU A 223 -3.90 13.13 12.68
CA GLU A 223 -3.24 13.69 13.84
C GLU A 223 -3.14 12.66 14.98
N LEU A 224 -4.25 12.00 15.31
CA LEU A 224 -4.28 10.94 16.32
C LEU A 224 -3.38 9.75 15.94
N GLY A 225 -3.44 9.28 14.68
CA GLY A 225 -2.61 8.18 14.20
C GLY A 225 -1.13 8.46 14.35
N ARG A 226 -0.67 9.67 14.01
CA ARG A 226 0.75 10.08 14.19
C ARG A 226 1.16 10.18 15.65
N GLN A 227 0.24 10.45 16.58
CA GLN A 227 0.52 10.44 18.01
C GLN A 227 0.67 9.03 18.57
N ILE A 228 0.01 8.05 17.97
CA ILE A 228 0.05 6.65 18.40
C ILE A 228 1.38 6.01 18.04
N THR A 229 1.92 6.28 16.86
CA THR A 229 3.13 5.62 16.31
C THR A 229 4.42 6.42 16.50
N ARG A 230 4.41 7.50 17.25
CA ARG A 230 5.62 8.22 17.71
C ARG A 230 6.16 7.56 18.97
#